data_65c1912818f136e066351c2c6bcbd3e4
#
_entry.id   65c1912818f136e066351c2c6bcbd3e4
#
_cell.length_a   1.000
_cell.length_b   1.000
_cell.length_c   1.000
_cell.angle_alpha   90.00
_cell.angle_beta   90.00
_cell.angle_gamma   90.00
#
_symmetry.space_group_name_H-M   'P 1'
#
loop_
_entity.id
_entity.type
_entity.pdbx_description
1 polymer ?
#
loop_
_entity_poly.entity_id
_entity_poly.type
_entity_poly.pdbx_seq_one_letter_code
_entity_poly.pdbx_strand_id
1 'polypeptide(L)'
;MKSIVTISKFKEGDTVQGFYLCVEKHLRHTRAGDLYLDLVLKDRTGQVQGKVWDKVEKFHQKFSSGDAVAIKGDVELFIDRPQLNVKRINKATVQNYARYGFDPALVIPTAEADPKDMWKEINAIIGRMENLNLKKLCHNIYLENKEKLLTHPASVSMHHNYRSGLLEHILSMVRLAKHLSPHYKLDTDLVLTGILLHNIGKLQEIESNYEASFSEKGNLIGHIVIGLEMVREATEKIKKFPENLLLKVEHIILAHQGKYEWQSPKKPAFKEALLVHLIDLVDAQMNIMDMAINDDQEEGSFTNHHNYFRIPLYKGEDGTK
;
A
#
# COMPACT_ATOMS: atom_id res chain seq x y z
N MET A 1 8.65 -5.68 29.45
CA MET A 1 7.46 -5.87 28.57
C MET A 1 7.44 -7.32 28.14
N LYS A 2 6.28 -8.01 28.16
CA LYS A 2 6.18 -9.32 27.51
C LYS A 2 6.37 -9.12 26.01
N SER A 3 7.21 -9.95 25.39
CA SER A 3 7.49 -9.85 23.95
C SER A 3 6.20 -10.04 23.13
N ILE A 4 6.01 -9.24 22.10
CA ILE A 4 4.97 -9.45 21.07
C ILE A 4 5.33 -10.75 20.35
N VAL A 5 4.39 -11.70 20.30
CA VAL A 5 4.63 -13.02 19.70
C VAL A 5 3.96 -13.06 18.33
N THR A 6 4.72 -13.43 17.30
CA THR A 6 4.22 -13.61 15.92
C THR A 6 3.57 -14.98 15.76
N ILE A 7 2.64 -15.10 14.81
CA ILE A 7 1.85 -16.32 14.57
C ILE A 7 2.75 -17.53 14.26
N SER A 8 3.83 -17.33 13.47
CA SER A 8 4.78 -18.42 13.15
C SER A 8 5.51 -19.01 14.35
N LYS A 9 5.46 -18.34 15.51
CA LYS A 9 6.10 -18.79 16.76
C LYS A 9 5.13 -19.39 17.76
N PHE A 10 3.85 -19.53 17.40
CA PHE A 10 2.85 -20.12 18.30
C PHE A 10 3.13 -21.59 18.57
N LYS A 11 3.13 -21.94 19.84
CA LYS A 11 3.24 -23.32 20.32
C LYS A 11 2.06 -23.64 21.23
N GLU A 12 1.61 -24.89 21.21
CA GLU A 12 0.57 -25.37 22.12
C GLU A 12 0.91 -25.07 23.57
N GLY A 13 -0.07 -24.59 24.32
CA GLY A 13 0.07 -24.21 25.72
C GLY A 13 0.64 -22.82 25.99
N ASP A 14 1.10 -22.11 24.96
CA ASP A 14 1.60 -20.74 25.12
C ASP A 14 0.47 -19.75 25.46
N THR A 15 0.72 -18.87 26.43
CA THR A 15 -0.07 -17.65 26.63
C THR A 15 0.58 -16.51 25.86
N VAL A 16 -0.05 -16.08 24.79
CA VAL A 16 0.46 -15.05 23.87
C VAL A 16 -0.22 -13.71 24.08
N GLN A 17 0.54 -12.64 23.78
CA GLN A 17 0.05 -11.28 23.69
C GLN A 17 0.66 -10.64 22.44
N GLY A 18 -0.17 -10.07 21.58
CA GLY A 18 0.30 -9.50 20.32
C GLY A 18 -0.72 -8.62 19.64
N PHE A 19 -0.32 -8.13 18.48
CA PHE A 19 -1.15 -7.36 17.57
C PHE A 19 -1.32 -8.16 16.28
N TYR A 20 -2.58 -8.26 15.81
CA TYR A 20 -2.93 -9.02 14.63
C TYR A 20 -3.98 -8.24 13.83
N LEU A 21 -4.05 -8.47 12.53
CA LEU A 21 -5.15 -8.03 11.70
C LEU A 21 -6.31 -9.01 11.83
N CYS A 22 -7.50 -8.54 12.14
CA CYS A 22 -8.72 -9.35 12.11
C CYS A 22 -9.26 -9.37 10.67
N VAL A 23 -8.90 -10.39 9.90
CA VAL A 23 -9.32 -10.53 8.49
C VAL A 23 -10.81 -10.85 8.41
N GLU A 24 -11.25 -11.81 9.22
CA GLU A 24 -12.66 -12.22 9.28
C GLU A 24 -13.18 -12.22 10.72
N LYS A 25 -14.45 -11.88 10.85
CA LYS A 25 -15.16 -11.91 12.13
C LYS A 25 -16.59 -12.35 11.94
N HIS A 26 -16.93 -13.49 12.51
CA HIS A 26 -18.28 -14.06 12.45
C HIS A 26 -18.82 -14.33 13.86
N LEU A 27 -20.07 -13.92 14.10
CA LEU A 27 -20.81 -14.30 15.29
C LEU A 27 -21.52 -15.61 15.00
N ARG A 28 -21.24 -16.66 15.77
CA ARG A 28 -21.75 -18.01 15.57
C ARG A 28 -22.31 -18.61 16.86
N HIS A 29 -23.09 -19.66 16.72
CA HIS A 29 -23.59 -20.46 17.83
C HIS A 29 -22.95 -21.85 17.84
N THR A 30 -22.68 -22.35 19.04
CA THR A 30 -22.32 -23.75 19.25
C THR A 30 -23.52 -24.66 19.01
N ARG A 31 -23.32 -25.97 18.97
CA ARG A 31 -24.44 -26.94 18.94
C ARG A 31 -25.33 -26.87 20.18
N ALA A 32 -24.81 -26.38 21.29
CA ALA A 32 -25.55 -26.17 22.53
C ALA A 32 -26.30 -24.82 22.57
N GLY A 33 -26.13 -23.96 21.56
CA GLY A 33 -26.79 -22.66 21.47
C GLY A 33 -25.97 -21.48 22.02
N ASP A 34 -24.78 -21.72 22.59
CA ASP A 34 -23.94 -20.65 23.14
C ASP A 34 -23.31 -19.81 22.03
N LEU A 35 -23.29 -18.48 22.22
CA LEU A 35 -22.63 -17.57 21.29
C LEU A 35 -21.12 -17.62 21.40
N TYR A 36 -20.42 -17.54 20.27
CA TYR A 36 -18.98 -17.30 20.20
C TYR A 36 -18.59 -16.46 18.99
N LEU A 37 -17.43 -15.80 19.05
CA LEU A 37 -16.84 -15.17 17.86
C LEU A 37 -15.85 -16.14 17.22
N ASP A 38 -16.01 -16.29 15.91
CA ASP A 38 -15.09 -16.99 15.03
C ASP A 38 -14.27 -15.94 14.28
N LEU A 39 -12.95 -15.95 14.46
CA LEU A 39 -12.04 -14.95 13.94
C LEU A 39 -10.99 -15.61 13.06
N VAL A 40 -10.61 -14.89 12.00
CA VAL A 40 -9.37 -15.15 11.26
C VAL A 40 -8.42 -14.00 11.56
N LEU A 41 -7.28 -14.34 12.15
CA LEU A 41 -6.26 -13.38 12.57
C LEU A 41 -5.00 -13.58 11.75
N LYS A 42 -4.36 -12.47 11.33
CA LYS A 42 -3.18 -12.45 10.46
C LYS A 42 -2.11 -11.52 11.03
N ASP A 43 -0.86 -11.87 10.85
CA ASP A 43 0.28 -10.97 10.92
C ASP A 43 1.19 -11.20 9.71
N ARG A 44 2.38 -10.57 9.68
CA ARG A 44 3.34 -10.75 8.58
C ARG A 44 3.87 -12.17 8.43
N THR A 45 3.71 -13.03 9.44
CA THR A 45 4.32 -14.36 9.50
C THR A 45 3.33 -15.49 9.25
N GLY A 46 2.03 -15.19 9.19
CA GLY A 46 1.01 -16.20 8.93
C GLY A 46 -0.39 -15.81 9.38
N GLN A 47 -1.25 -16.81 9.41
CA GLN A 47 -2.67 -16.69 9.73
C GLN A 47 -3.07 -17.77 10.75
N VAL A 48 -3.97 -17.43 11.66
CA VAL A 48 -4.47 -18.34 12.70
C VAL A 48 -5.96 -18.14 12.96
N GLN A 49 -6.66 -19.24 13.27
CA GLN A 49 -8.05 -19.17 13.74
C GLN A 49 -8.07 -18.70 15.20
N GLY A 50 -8.97 -17.79 15.52
CA GLY A 50 -9.21 -17.30 16.88
C GLY A 50 -10.65 -17.56 17.32
N LYS A 51 -10.83 -17.98 18.57
CA LYS A 51 -12.16 -18.16 19.17
C LYS A 51 -12.30 -17.29 20.41
N VAL A 52 -13.45 -16.62 20.54
CA VAL A 52 -13.82 -15.87 21.73
C VAL A 52 -15.06 -16.53 22.32
N TRP A 53 -14.90 -17.14 23.48
CA TRP A 53 -15.98 -17.88 24.16
C TRP A 53 -16.69 -17.05 25.24
N ASP A 54 -15.96 -16.13 25.88
CA ASP A 54 -16.48 -15.33 26.97
C ASP A 54 -16.73 -13.88 26.56
N LYS A 55 -17.76 -13.22 27.13
CA LYS A 55 -18.05 -11.79 26.92
C LYS A 55 -18.21 -11.43 25.45
N VAL A 56 -18.77 -12.34 24.68
CA VAL A 56 -18.86 -12.32 23.22
C VAL A 56 -19.46 -11.02 22.70
N GLU A 57 -20.63 -10.62 23.19
CA GLU A 57 -21.31 -9.39 22.77
C GLU A 57 -20.46 -8.14 23.04
N LYS A 58 -19.84 -8.07 24.23
CA LYS A 58 -18.97 -6.96 24.62
C LYS A 58 -17.77 -6.83 23.69
N PHE A 59 -17.17 -7.95 23.29
CA PHE A 59 -16.02 -7.93 22.39
C PHE A 59 -16.46 -7.72 20.94
N HIS A 60 -17.61 -8.25 20.55
CA HIS A 60 -18.15 -8.04 19.19
C HIS A 60 -18.29 -6.56 18.81
N GLN A 61 -18.67 -5.71 19.75
CA GLN A 61 -18.87 -4.27 19.50
C GLN A 61 -17.56 -3.45 19.43
N LYS A 62 -16.40 -4.02 19.80
CA LYS A 62 -15.14 -3.28 19.96
C LYS A 62 -14.31 -3.13 18.70
N PHE A 63 -14.51 -3.97 17.71
CA PHE A 63 -13.74 -4.00 16.46
C PHE A 63 -14.56 -4.62 15.34
N SER A 64 -14.10 -4.43 14.12
CA SER A 64 -14.67 -5.00 12.89
C SER A 64 -13.65 -5.83 12.13
N SER A 65 -14.09 -6.62 11.13
CA SER A 65 -13.17 -7.15 10.12
C SER A 65 -12.41 -6.00 9.47
N GLY A 66 -11.14 -6.22 9.12
CA GLY A 66 -10.24 -5.19 8.62
C GLY A 66 -9.56 -4.36 9.73
N ASP A 67 -9.93 -4.51 11.01
CA ASP A 67 -9.27 -3.78 12.10
C ASP A 67 -8.03 -4.51 12.63
N ALA A 68 -6.99 -3.77 12.97
CA ALA A 68 -5.93 -4.29 13.81
C ALA A 68 -6.44 -4.45 15.24
N VAL A 69 -6.09 -5.56 15.88
CA VAL A 69 -6.54 -5.90 17.22
C VAL A 69 -5.38 -6.25 18.14
N ALA A 70 -5.46 -5.76 19.39
CA ALA A 70 -4.58 -6.16 20.48
C ALA A 70 -5.22 -7.36 21.19
N ILE A 71 -4.54 -8.49 21.21
CA ILE A 71 -5.06 -9.74 21.73
C ILE A 71 -4.17 -10.25 22.87
N LYS A 72 -4.82 -10.89 23.85
CA LYS A 72 -4.24 -11.82 24.79
C LYS A 72 -5.05 -13.10 24.77
N GLY A 73 -4.39 -14.26 24.64
CA GLY A 73 -5.05 -15.57 24.57
C GLY A 73 -4.08 -16.70 24.76
N ASP A 74 -4.63 -17.91 24.79
CA ASP A 74 -3.87 -19.15 24.93
C ASP A 74 -3.91 -19.91 23.60
N VAL A 75 -2.76 -20.47 23.20
CA VAL A 75 -2.63 -21.26 21.98
C VAL A 75 -3.02 -22.71 22.29
N GLU A 76 -4.00 -23.22 21.56
CA GLU A 76 -4.49 -24.59 21.64
C GLU A 76 -4.31 -25.28 20.28
N LEU A 77 -4.27 -26.60 20.21
CA LEU A 77 -4.35 -27.35 18.97
C LEU A 77 -5.80 -27.78 18.70
N PHE A 78 -6.28 -27.49 17.50
CA PHE A 78 -7.55 -28.01 17.00
C PHE A 78 -7.32 -28.71 15.66
N ILE A 79 -7.49 -30.06 15.64
CA ILE A 79 -7.21 -30.90 14.47
C ILE A 79 -5.78 -30.63 13.94
N ASP A 80 -4.79 -30.76 14.83
CA ASP A 80 -3.35 -30.55 14.56
C ASP A 80 -2.95 -29.16 14.01
N ARG A 81 -3.83 -28.18 14.15
CA ARG A 81 -3.55 -26.78 13.76
C ARG A 81 -3.63 -25.84 14.95
N PRO A 82 -2.72 -24.88 15.07
CA PRO A 82 -2.81 -23.85 16.09
C PRO A 82 -4.14 -23.09 16.01
N GLN A 83 -4.80 -22.92 17.14
CA GLN A 83 -5.97 -22.06 17.31
C GLN A 83 -5.76 -21.19 18.54
N LEU A 84 -6.19 -19.93 18.48
CA LEU A 84 -6.05 -18.98 19.57
C LEU A 84 -7.36 -18.86 20.35
N ASN A 85 -7.33 -19.32 21.61
CA ASN A 85 -8.42 -19.08 22.57
C ASN A 85 -8.28 -17.68 23.16
N VAL A 86 -9.07 -16.73 22.63
CA VAL A 86 -8.93 -15.30 22.90
C VAL A 86 -9.58 -14.94 24.23
N LYS A 87 -8.79 -14.50 25.19
CA LYS A 87 -9.25 -14.04 26.53
C LYS A 87 -9.54 -12.54 26.61
N ARG A 88 -8.81 -11.74 25.83
CA ARG A 88 -9.01 -10.29 25.72
C ARG A 88 -8.75 -9.85 24.30
N ILE A 89 -9.58 -8.95 23.80
CA ILE A 89 -9.45 -8.32 22.50
C ILE A 89 -9.94 -6.87 22.53
N ASN A 90 -9.19 -5.99 21.88
CA ASN A 90 -9.59 -4.59 21.66
C ASN A 90 -9.05 -4.14 20.30
N LYS A 91 -9.74 -3.17 19.67
CA LYS A 91 -9.21 -2.48 18.49
C LYS A 91 -7.88 -1.81 18.84
N ALA A 92 -6.83 -2.09 18.06
CA ALA A 92 -5.52 -1.48 18.18
C ALA A 92 -5.42 -0.30 17.22
N THR A 93 -5.08 0.87 17.76
CA THR A 93 -4.76 2.07 16.99
C THR A 93 -3.42 2.62 17.46
N VAL A 94 -2.71 3.34 16.60
CA VAL A 94 -1.43 3.99 16.96
C VAL A 94 -1.64 4.89 18.18
N GLN A 95 -2.74 5.65 18.23
CA GLN A 95 -3.06 6.53 19.36
C GLN A 95 -3.13 5.79 20.69
N ASN A 96 -3.74 4.61 20.70
CA ASN A 96 -4.02 3.88 21.94
C ASN A 96 -2.91 2.89 22.32
N TYR A 97 -2.19 2.35 21.33
CA TYR A 97 -1.30 1.21 21.53
C TYR A 97 0.17 1.42 21.10
N ALA A 98 0.57 2.57 20.51
CA ALA A 98 1.98 2.81 20.16
C ALA A 98 2.91 2.68 21.38
N ARG A 99 2.49 3.18 22.55
CA ARG A 99 3.24 3.03 23.82
C ARG A 99 3.42 1.58 24.28
N TYR A 100 2.63 0.66 23.74
CA TYR A 100 2.72 -0.79 24.01
C TYR A 100 3.42 -1.55 22.87
N GLY A 101 4.02 -0.81 21.92
CA GLY A 101 4.77 -1.37 20.80
C GLY A 101 3.92 -1.68 19.56
N PHE A 102 2.71 -1.17 19.46
CA PHE A 102 1.92 -1.32 18.25
C PHE A 102 2.46 -0.42 17.13
N ASP A 103 2.81 -1.07 16.02
CA ASP A 103 3.06 -0.46 14.73
C ASP A 103 2.23 -1.20 13.69
N PRO A 104 1.51 -0.52 12.79
CA PRO A 104 0.81 -1.16 11.68
C PRO A 104 1.69 -2.13 10.87
N ALA A 105 2.98 -1.86 10.75
CA ALA A 105 3.96 -2.74 10.11
C ALA A 105 4.05 -4.15 10.73
N LEU A 106 3.53 -4.36 11.93
CA LEU A 106 3.48 -5.69 12.56
C LEU A 106 2.40 -6.58 11.97
N VAL A 107 1.34 -5.98 11.42
CA VAL A 107 0.11 -6.69 11.01
C VAL A 107 -0.15 -6.66 9.51
N ILE A 108 0.43 -5.70 8.79
CA ILE A 108 0.31 -5.58 7.33
C ILE A 108 1.68 -5.38 6.68
N PRO A 109 1.86 -5.80 5.41
CA PRO A 109 3.05 -5.46 4.63
C PRO A 109 3.23 -3.94 4.54
N THR A 110 4.47 -3.47 4.62
CA THR A 110 4.84 -2.05 4.49
C THR A 110 6.08 -1.93 3.63
N ALA A 111 6.31 -0.74 3.07
CA ALA A 111 7.57 -0.39 2.42
C ALA A 111 8.77 -0.68 3.33
N GLU A 112 9.90 -1.09 2.76
CA GLU A 112 11.11 -1.38 3.53
C GLU A 112 11.76 -0.11 4.09
N ALA A 113 11.75 0.98 3.32
CA ALA A 113 12.29 2.26 3.75
C ALA A 113 11.32 3.00 4.70
N ASP A 114 11.88 3.75 5.67
CA ASP A 114 11.08 4.59 6.57
C ASP A 114 10.32 5.65 5.75
N PRO A 115 8.98 5.71 5.85
CA PRO A 115 8.18 6.69 5.12
C PRO A 115 8.58 8.14 5.38
N LYS A 116 9.11 8.44 6.57
CA LYS A 116 9.58 9.80 6.90
C LYS A 116 10.86 10.16 6.15
N ASP A 117 11.74 9.19 5.92
CA ASP A 117 12.97 9.43 5.16
C ASP A 117 12.68 9.53 3.66
N MET A 118 11.79 8.67 3.13
CA MET A 118 11.26 8.81 1.77
C MET A 118 10.60 10.19 1.55
N TRP A 119 9.78 10.63 2.50
CA TRP A 119 9.16 11.95 2.48
C TRP A 119 10.18 13.09 2.46
N LYS A 120 11.23 13.03 3.27
CA LYS A 120 12.31 14.04 3.29
C LYS A 120 13.03 14.10 1.94
N GLU A 121 13.34 12.95 1.34
CA GLU A 121 14.01 12.88 0.05
C GLU A 121 13.15 13.51 -1.06
N ILE A 122 11.86 13.14 -1.14
CA ILE A 122 10.93 13.71 -2.12
C ILE A 122 10.80 15.23 -1.95
N ASN A 123 10.65 15.71 -0.72
CA ASN A 123 10.57 17.17 -0.49
C ASN A 123 11.86 17.90 -0.83
N ALA A 124 13.02 17.28 -0.61
CA ALA A 124 14.30 17.86 -1.02
C ALA A 124 14.41 17.94 -2.55
N ILE A 125 13.84 16.97 -3.28
CA ILE A 125 13.79 16.99 -4.74
C ILE A 125 12.84 18.08 -5.24
N ILE A 126 11.62 18.17 -4.70
CA ILE A 126 10.68 19.26 -5.01
C ILE A 126 11.35 20.62 -4.72
N GLY A 127 12.06 20.73 -3.59
CA GLY A 127 12.76 21.95 -3.20
C GLY A 127 13.84 22.41 -4.20
N ARG A 128 14.41 21.51 -4.99
CA ARG A 128 15.47 21.78 -5.98
C ARG A 128 14.93 22.04 -7.39
N MET A 129 13.63 21.89 -7.65
CA MET A 129 13.04 22.23 -8.94
C MET A 129 13.27 23.71 -9.27
N GLU A 130 13.62 23.98 -10.52
CA GLU A 130 13.92 25.33 -11.02
C GLU A 130 12.66 26.06 -11.48
N ASN A 131 11.70 25.33 -12.08
CA ASN A 131 10.43 25.87 -12.49
C ASN A 131 9.53 26.17 -11.28
N LEU A 132 9.40 27.44 -10.95
CA LEU A 132 8.68 27.89 -9.74
C LEU A 132 7.20 27.51 -9.72
N ASN A 133 6.54 27.41 -10.89
CA ASN A 133 5.14 27.04 -10.97
C ASN A 133 4.96 25.54 -10.68
N LEU A 134 5.76 24.68 -11.30
CA LEU A 134 5.75 23.23 -11.07
C LEU A 134 6.14 22.89 -9.62
N LYS A 135 7.18 23.56 -9.11
CA LYS A 135 7.59 23.43 -7.71
C LYS A 135 6.47 23.76 -6.74
N LYS A 136 5.77 24.89 -6.93
CA LYS A 136 4.64 25.30 -6.07
C LYS A 136 3.50 24.30 -6.16
N LEU A 137 3.18 23.83 -7.37
CA LEU A 137 2.12 22.84 -7.58
C LEU A 137 2.39 21.56 -6.80
N CYS A 138 3.57 20.96 -7.00
CA CYS A 138 3.96 19.74 -6.31
C CYS A 138 4.00 19.95 -4.78
N HIS A 139 4.60 21.05 -4.32
CA HIS A 139 4.70 21.36 -2.89
C HIS A 139 3.32 21.47 -2.24
N ASN A 140 2.39 22.20 -2.83
CA ASN A 140 1.05 22.40 -2.29
C ASN A 140 0.29 21.07 -2.18
N ILE A 141 0.24 20.30 -3.28
CA ILE A 141 -0.46 19.01 -3.30
C ILE A 141 0.14 18.04 -2.27
N TYR A 142 1.47 17.97 -2.19
CA TYR A 142 2.14 17.07 -1.26
C TYR A 142 1.91 17.48 0.19
N LEU A 143 1.99 18.77 0.51
CA LEU A 143 1.76 19.28 1.86
C LEU A 143 0.32 19.02 2.33
N GLU A 144 -0.67 19.29 1.46
CA GLU A 144 -2.09 19.06 1.75
C GLU A 144 -2.40 17.56 1.98
N ASN A 145 -1.66 16.66 1.33
CA ASN A 145 -1.91 15.21 1.36
C ASN A 145 -0.86 14.41 2.14
N LYS A 146 -0.01 15.05 2.94
CA LYS A 146 1.13 14.44 3.62
C LYS A 146 0.78 13.15 4.38
N GLU A 147 -0.21 13.22 5.24
CA GLU A 147 -0.55 12.09 6.13
C GLU A 147 -1.02 10.85 5.32
N LYS A 148 -1.75 11.08 4.23
CA LYS A 148 -2.15 10.02 3.32
C LYS A 148 -0.94 9.46 2.55
N LEU A 149 -0.11 10.31 1.96
CA LEU A 149 1.07 9.90 1.20
C LEU A 149 2.03 9.03 2.03
N LEU A 150 2.20 9.33 3.31
CA LEU A 150 3.05 8.55 4.22
C LEU A 150 2.55 7.12 4.45
N THR A 151 1.31 6.80 4.11
CA THR A 151 0.70 5.51 4.49
C THR A 151 0.00 4.79 3.34
N HIS A 152 -0.19 5.45 2.20
CA HIS A 152 -1.04 4.95 1.12
C HIS A 152 -0.37 3.86 0.28
N PRO A 153 -1.08 2.78 -0.11
CA PRO A 153 -0.58 1.82 -1.08
C PRO A 153 -0.65 2.42 -2.49
N ALA A 154 0.15 1.91 -3.42
CA ALA A 154 0.09 2.32 -4.82
C ALA A 154 -1.04 1.63 -5.58
N SER A 155 -1.52 0.49 -5.10
CA SER A 155 -2.62 -0.27 -5.71
C SER A 155 -3.37 -1.11 -4.67
N VAL A 156 -4.52 -1.64 -5.05
CA VAL A 156 -5.28 -2.59 -4.20
C VAL A 156 -4.64 -3.99 -4.22
N SER A 157 -4.12 -4.45 -5.38
CA SER A 157 -3.67 -5.84 -5.54
C SER A 157 -2.49 -6.04 -6.51
N MET A 158 -1.97 -4.95 -7.10
CA MET A 158 -0.87 -5.01 -8.06
C MET A 158 0.47 -4.60 -7.40
N HIS A 159 1.31 -3.82 -8.10
CA HIS A 159 2.58 -3.33 -7.58
C HIS A 159 2.40 -2.43 -6.35
N HIS A 160 3.37 -2.48 -5.45
CA HIS A 160 3.43 -1.65 -4.24
C HIS A 160 2.09 -1.60 -3.47
N ASN A 161 1.38 -2.75 -3.37
CA ASN A 161 0.07 -2.88 -2.75
C ASN A 161 0.14 -3.00 -1.21
N TYR A 162 1.13 -2.36 -0.61
CA TYR A 162 1.40 -2.34 0.82
C TYR A 162 1.46 -0.92 1.35
N ARG A 163 1.41 -0.79 2.66
CA ARG A 163 1.46 0.50 3.35
C ARG A 163 2.71 1.28 2.93
N SER A 164 2.54 2.57 2.63
CA SER A 164 3.58 3.48 2.11
C SER A 164 4.11 3.13 0.70
N GLY A 165 3.51 2.14 0.03
CA GLY A 165 3.92 1.69 -1.29
C GLY A 165 3.80 2.77 -2.37
N LEU A 166 2.81 3.68 -2.27
CA LEU A 166 2.71 4.80 -3.21
C LEU A 166 3.92 5.75 -3.12
N LEU A 167 4.37 6.03 -1.91
CA LEU A 167 5.51 6.92 -1.69
C LEU A 167 6.81 6.27 -2.16
N GLU A 168 6.97 4.96 -1.93
CA GLU A 168 8.12 4.17 -2.39
C GLU A 168 8.18 4.10 -3.92
N HIS A 169 7.07 3.79 -4.58
CA HIS A 169 6.91 3.79 -6.02
C HIS A 169 7.32 5.15 -6.64
N ILE A 170 6.75 6.24 -6.14
CA ILE A 170 7.08 7.59 -6.60
C ILE A 170 8.57 7.89 -6.40
N LEU A 171 9.14 7.57 -5.26
CA LEU A 171 10.56 7.82 -4.99
C LEU A 171 11.48 7.01 -5.90
N SER A 172 11.17 5.75 -6.16
CA SER A 172 11.88 4.89 -7.11
C SER A 172 11.86 5.50 -8.51
N MET A 173 10.67 5.87 -9.00
CA MET A 173 10.51 6.54 -10.29
C MET A 173 11.30 7.85 -10.40
N VAL A 174 11.27 8.67 -9.37
CA VAL A 174 12.00 9.95 -9.33
C VAL A 174 13.51 9.73 -9.40
N ARG A 175 14.04 8.72 -8.71
CA ARG A 175 15.46 8.35 -8.77
C ARG A 175 15.87 7.95 -10.19
N LEU A 176 15.08 7.15 -10.90
CA LEU A 176 15.30 6.81 -12.31
C LEU A 176 15.25 8.03 -13.21
N ALA A 177 14.24 8.89 -13.04
CA ALA A 177 14.06 10.08 -13.85
C ALA A 177 15.24 11.05 -13.78
N LYS A 178 15.88 11.20 -12.62
CA LYS A 178 17.07 12.07 -12.43
C LYS A 178 18.26 11.65 -13.31
N HIS A 179 18.34 10.40 -13.67
CA HIS A 179 19.38 9.89 -14.60
C HIS A 179 18.93 9.94 -16.06
N LEU A 180 17.69 9.58 -16.33
CA LEU A 180 17.17 9.45 -17.70
C LEU A 180 16.82 10.80 -18.34
N SER A 181 16.25 11.76 -17.59
CA SER A 181 15.83 13.05 -18.15
C SER A 181 16.99 13.86 -18.75
N PRO A 182 18.15 14.02 -18.07
CA PRO A 182 19.29 14.70 -18.64
C PRO A 182 19.90 13.96 -19.83
N HIS A 183 19.92 12.62 -19.78
CA HIS A 183 20.44 11.79 -20.88
C HIS A 183 19.67 12.06 -22.20
N TYR A 184 18.35 12.16 -22.13
CA TYR A 184 17.49 12.44 -23.29
C TYR A 184 17.27 13.94 -23.54
N LYS A 185 17.90 14.84 -22.76
CA LYS A 185 17.77 16.31 -22.83
C LYS A 185 16.31 16.77 -22.73
N LEU A 186 15.60 16.24 -21.72
CA LEU A 186 14.20 16.56 -21.43
C LEU A 186 14.08 17.65 -20.38
N ASP A 187 12.89 18.26 -20.30
CA ASP A 187 12.52 19.11 -19.17
C ASP A 187 12.38 18.25 -17.90
N THR A 188 13.44 18.23 -17.10
CA THR A 188 13.50 17.40 -15.87
C THR A 188 12.41 17.76 -14.88
N ASP A 189 12.09 19.06 -14.73
CA ASP A 189 11.05 19.48 -13.79
C ASP A 189 9.66 19.03 -14.23
N LEU A 190 9.40 19.03 -15.55
CA LEU A 190 8.15 18.52 -16.09
C LEU A 190 8.04 16.99 -15.90
N VAL A 191 9.11 16.24 -16.14
CA VAL A 191 9.14 14.78 -15.88
C VAL A 191 8.92 14.49 -14.41
N LEU A 192 9.63 15.18 -13.52
CA LEU A 192 9.46 15.02 -12.06
C LEU A 192 8.05 15.34 -11.61
N THR A 193 7.47 16.44 -12.13
CA THR A 193 6.07 16.80 -11.84
C THR A 193 5.11 15.71 -12.29
N GLY A 194 5.32 15.17 -13.50
CA GLY A 194 4.52 14.06 -14.00
C GLY A 194 4.58 12.86 -13.08
N ILE A 195 5.76 12.45 -12.65
CA ILE A 195 5.96 11.33 -11.72
C ILE A 195 5.32 11.60 -10.35
N LEU A 196 5.51 12.79 -9.80
CA LEU A 196 4.95 13.17 -8.50
C LEU A 196 3.40 13.18 -8.49
N LEU A 197 2.76 13.43 -9.65
CA LEU A 197 1.32 13.67 -9.72
C LEU A 197 0.53 12.62 -10.51
N HIS A 198 1.16 11.72 -11.30
CA HIS A 198 0.44 10.76 -12.16
C HIS A 198 -0.56 9.89 -11.39
N ASN A 199 -0.22 9.52 -10.19
CA ASN A 199 -1.02 8.66 -9.31
C ASN A 199 -1.63 9.37 -8.10
N ILE A 200 -1.62 10.73 -8.07
CA ILE A 200 -2.12 11.48 -6.91
C ILE A 200 -3.60 11.22 -6.61
N GLY A 201 -4.38 10.94 -7.63
CA GLY A 201 -5.80 10.60 -7.49
C GLY A 201 -6.07 9.31 -6.72
N LYS A 202 -5.08 8.41 -6.62
CA LYS A 202 -5.18 7.18 -5.82
C LYS A 202 -5.43 7.48 -4.34
N LEU A 203 -5.05 8.64 -3.84
CA LEU A 203 -5.34 9.08 -2.47
C LEU A 203 -6.83 9.26 -2.17
N GLN A 204 -7.68 9.32 -3.20
CA GLN A 204 -9.13 9.34 -3.09
C GLN A 204 -9.78 8.10 -3.74
N GLU A 205 -9.09 7.45 -4.69
CA GLU A 205 -9.55 6.22 -5.34
C GLU A 205 -9.54 5.04 -4.38
N ILE A 206 -8.52 4.95 -3.52
CA ILE A 206 -8.32 3.81 -2.62
C ILE A 206 -8.57 4.25 -1.17
N GLU A 207 -9.41 3.49 -0.48
CA GLU A 207 -9.51 3.53 0.98
C GLU A 207 -8.49 2.57 1.57
N SER A 208 -7.63 3.09 2.43
CA SER A 208 -6.48 2.37 2.97
C SER A 208 -6.42 2.52 4.48
N ASN A 209 -7.07 1.61 5.19
CA ASN A 209 -6.86 1.45 6.63
C ASN A 209 -5.77 0.39 6.87
N TYR A 210 -6.15 -0.89 7.00
CA TYR A 210 -5.24 -2.03 7.06
C TYR A 210 -5.37 -2.93 5.82
N GLU A 211 -6.51 -2.92 5.16
CA GLU A 211 -6.73 -3.52 3.85
C GLU A 211 -7.10 -2.40 2.86
N ALA A 212 -6.60 -2.51 1.65
CA ALA A 212 -6.88 -1.56 0.59
C ALA A 212 -8.14 -2.00 -0.17
N SER A 213 -9.05 -1.06 -0.41
CA SER A 213 -10.24 -1.27 -1.24
C SER A 213 -10.54 -0.02 -2.05
N PHE A 214 -11.28 -0.16 -3.14
CA PHE A 214 -11.72 1.01 -3.88
C PHE A 214 -12.84 1.75 -3.14
N SER A 215 -12.72 3.08 -3.07
CA SER A 215 -13.80 3.95 -2.62
C SER A 215 -14.96 3.95 -3.63
N GLU A 216 -16.12 4.47 -3.26
CA GLU A 216 -17.22 4.68 -4.21
C GLU A 216 -16.80 5.57 -5.37
N LYS A 217 -16.13 6.70 -5.08
CA LYS A 217 -15.57 7.61 -6.10
C LYS A 217 -14.51 6.90 -6.96
N GLY A 218 -13.70 6.04 -6.36
CA GLY A 218 -12.69 5.25 -7.06
C GLY A 218 -13.29 4.29 -8.08
N ASN A 219 -14.32 3.54 -7.67
CA ASN A 219 -15.02 2.60 -8.56
C ASN A 219 -15.75 3.28 -9.73
N LEU A 220 -16.30 4.48 -9.50
CA LEU A 220 -17.12 5.19 -10.51
C LEU A 220 -16.30 6.09 -11.44
N ILE A 221 -15.21 6.68 -10.95
CA ILE A 221 -14.48 7.74 -11.68
C ILE A 221 -13.04 7.32 -11.99
N GLY A 222 -12.34 6.67 -11.06
CA GLY A 222 -10.94 6.26 -11.21
C GLY A 222 -9.92 7.38 -10.97
N HIS A 223 -8.69 6.97 -10.60
CA HIS A 223 -7.63 7.88 -10.14
C HIS A 223 -7.16 8.92 -11.19
N ILE A 224 -7.24 8.60 -12.48
CA ILE A 224 -6.79 9.53 -13.54
C ILE A 224 -7.62 10.80 -13.53
N VAL A 225 -8.94 10.68 -13.53
CA VAL A 225 -9.85 11.83 -13.51
C VAL A 225 -9.80 12.55 -12.17
N ILE A 226 -9.80 11.81 -11.07
CA ILE A 226 -9.64 12.36 -9.72
C ILE A 226 -8.32 13.15 -9.60
N GLY A 227 -7.22 12.61 -10.13
CA GLY A 227 -5.92 13.29 -10.15
C GLY A 227 -5.93 14.59 -10.96
N LEU A 228 -6.61 14.62 -12.11
CA LEU A 228 -6.81 15.84 -12.88
C LEU A 228 -7.58 16.90 -12.09
N GLU A 229 -8.67 16.52 -11.43
CA GLU A 229 -9.44 17.44 -10.57
C GLU A 229 -8.54 18.05 -9.48
N MET A 230 -7.79 17.21 -8.77
CA MET A 230 -6.87 17.67 -7.71
C MET A 230 -5.80 18.63 -8.23
N VAL A 231 -5.25 18.38 -9.42
CA VAL A 231 -4.23 19.24 -10.03
C VAL A 231 -4.84 20.58 -10.45
N ARG A 232 -6.03 20.58 -11.07
CA ARG A 232 -6.74 21.83 -11.46
C ARG A 232 -7.04 22.70 -10.24
N GLU A 233 -7.64 22.13 -9.21
CA GLU A 233 -7.91 22.83 -7.96
C GLU A 233 -6.65 23.43 -7.31
N ALA A 234 -5.53 22.70 -7.37
CA ALA A 234 -4.26 23.21 -6.84
C ALA A 234 -3.66 24.33 -7.70
N THR A 235 -3.83 24.27 -9.03
CA THR A 235 -3.33 25.34 -9.93
C THR A 235 -4.13 26.63 -9.82
N GLU A 236 -5.43 26.57 -9.52
CA GLU A 236 -6.26 27.76 -9.26
C GLU A 236 -5.74 28.57 -8.07
N LYS A 237 -5.13 27.91 -7.08
CA LYS A 237 -4.48 28.55 -5.93
C LYS A 237 -3.13 29.21 -6.27
N ILE A 238 -2.61 29.00 -7.48
CA ILE A 238 -1.31 29.54 -7.94
C ILE A 238 -1.55 30.71 -8.91
N LYS A 239 -1.22 31.91 -8.47
CA LYS A 239 -1.44 33.11 -9.28
C LYS A 239 -0.70 33.01 -10.63
N LYS A 240 -1.45 33.14 -11.75
CA LYS A 240 -0.93 33.12 -13.11
C LYS A 240 -0.17 31.84 -13.49
N PHE A 241 -0.70 30.66 -13.09
CA PHE A 241 -0.14 29.41 -13.59
C PHE A 241 -0.27 29.36 -15.13
N PRO A 242 0.82 29.04 -15.88
CA PRO A 242 0.76 29.08 -17.36
C PRO A 242 -0.14 27.96 -17.91
N GLU A 243 -1.11 28.31 -18.76
CA GLU A 243 -2.06 27.35 -19.34
C GLU A 243 -1.39 26.22 -20.14
N ASN A 244 -0.36 26.56 -20.95
CA ASN A 244 0.36 25.56 -21.73
C ASN A 244 1.15 24.58 -20.83
N LEU A 245 1.58 25.03 -19.67
CA LEU A 245 2.27 24.14 -18.69
C LEU A 245 1.27 23.23 -18.00
N LEU A 246 0.10 23.76 -17.62
CA LEU A 246 -1.00 22.96 -17.07
C LEU A 246 -1.42 21.87 -18.06
N LEU A 247 -1.63 22.23 -19.33
CA LEU A 247 -2.01 21.28 -20.38
C LEU A 247 -1.01 20.12 -20.51
N LYS A 248 0.31 20.40 -20.37
CA LYS A 248 1.34 19.36 -20.40
C LYS A 248 1.26 18.44 -19.17
N VAL A 249 1.08 18.99 -17.98
CA VAL A 249 0.92 18.20 -16.74
C VAL A 249 -0.33 17.32 -16.83
N GLU A 250 -1.46 17.89 -17.24
CA GLU A 250 -2.70 17.14 -17.45
C GLU A 250 -2.53 16.01 -18.47
N HIS A 251 -1.84 16.27 -19.57
CA HIS A 251 -1.58 15.25 -20.57
C HIS A 251 -0.74 14.10 -20.01
N ILE A 252 0.28 14.37 -19.18
CA ILE A 252 1.07 13.32 -18.53
C ILE A 252 0.15 12.45 -17.66
N ILE A 253 -0.71 13.05 -16.84
CA ILE A 253 -1.66 12.32 -16.00
C ILE A 253 -2.63 11.48 -16.86
N LEU A 254 -3.16 12.02 -17.95
CA LEU A 254 -4.07 11.30 -18.85
C LEU A 254 -3.39 10.17 -19.62
N ALA A 255 -2.07 10.24 -19.82
CA ALA A 255 -1.34 9.35 -20.72
C ALA A 255 -0.39 8.38 -20.01
N HIS A 256 -0.25 8.44 -18.68
CA HIS A 256 0.77 7.66 -17.97
C HIS A 256 0.57 6.14 -18.08
N GLN A 257 -0.67 5.64 -18.19
CA GLN A 257 -0.93 4.23 -18.46
C GLN A 257 -0.44 3.78 -19.85
N GLY A 258 -0.33 4.69 -20.82
CA GLY A 258 0.33 4.52 -22.13
C GLY A 258 -0.46 3.70 -23.16
N LYS A 259 -1.41 2.87 -22.78
CA LYS A 259 -2.21 2.00 -23.67
C LYS A 259 -3.70 2.15 -23.38
N TYR A 260 -4.51 2.14 -24.45
CA TYR A 260 -5.97 2.20 -24.30
C TYR A 260 -6.54 0.98 -23.58
N GLU A 261 -5.94 -0.18 -23.79
CA GLU A 261 -6.29 -1.44 -23.14
C GLU A 261 -6.08 -1.40 -21.61
N TRP A 262 -5.23 -0.48 -21.16
CA TRP A 262 -4.98 -0.20 -19.74
C TRP A 262 -5.79 0.99 -19.22
N GLN A 263 -6.85 1.36 -19.96
CA GLN A 263 -7.75 2.47 -19.62
C GLN A 263 -7.07 3.86 -19.67
N SER A 264 -5.97 4.00 -20.44
CA SER A 264 -5.38 5.33 -20.66
C SER A 264 -6.29 6.17 -21.55
N PRO A 265 -6.77 7.33 -21.10
CA PRO A 265 -7.58 8.20 -21.96
C PRO A 265 -6.84 8.73 -23.20
N LYS A 266 -5.52 8.86 -23.10
CA LYS A 266 -4.60 9.28 -24.18
C LYS A 266 -3.32 8.45 -24.17
N LYS A 267 -2.66 8.38 -25.32
CA LYS A 267 -1.27 7.90 -25.41
C LYS A 267 -0.30 9.06 -25.22
N PRO A 268 0.93 8.83 -24.69
CA PRO A 268 1.94 9.86 -24.56
C PRO A 268 2.22 10.55 -25.92
N ALA A 269 2.05 11.87 -25.99
CA ALA A 269 2.18 12.63 -27.23
C ALA A 269 3.47 13.47 -27.30
N PHE A 270 4.28 13.50 -26.23
CA PHE A 270 5.59 14.16 -26.19
C PHE A 270 6.56 13.38 -25.31
N LYS A 271 7.85 13.69 -25.42
CA LYS A 271 8.92 12.88 -24.84
C LYS A 271 8.86 12.73 -23.33
N GLU A 272 8.55 13.80 -22.61
CA GLU A 272 8.45 13.76 -21.14
C GLU A 272 7.30 12.86 -20.69
N ALA A 273 6.13 12.93 -21.36
CA ALA A 273 5.01 12.04 -21.08
C ALA A 273 5.35 10.56 -21.37
N LEU A 274 6.08 10.31 -22.48
CA LEU A 274 6.54 8.97 -22.81
C LEU A 274 7.52 8.44 -21.76
N LEU A 275 8.46 9.27 -21.29
CA LEU A 275 9.42 8.86 -20.27
C LEU A 275 8.73 8.53 -18.95
N VAL A 276 7.75 9.34 -18.52
CA VAL A 276 6.96 9.04 -17.29
C VAL A 276 6.27 7.69 -17.42
N HIS A 277 5.58 7.41 -18.53
CA HIS A 277 4.95 6.11 -18.78
C HIS A 277 5.95 4.95 -18.72
N LEU A 278 7.11 5.08 -19.36
CA LEU A 278 8.10 4.00 -19.39
C LEU A 278 8.74 3.75 -18.02
N ILE A 279 9.01 4.79 -17.24
CA ILE A 279 9.55 4.65 -15.88
C ILE A 279 8.51 4.00 -14.95
N ASP A 280 7.24 4.41 -15.04
CA ASP A 280 6.12 3.80 -14.30
C ASP A 280 6.02 2.31 -14.61
N LEU A 281 6.03 1.96 -15.89
CA LEU A 281 5.97 0.56 -16.33
C LEU A 281 7.16 -0.26 -15.81
N VAL A 282 8.39 0.27 -15.87
CA VAL A 282 9.58 -0.40 -15.38
C VAL A 282 9.46 -0.66 -13.88
N ASP A 283 9.16 0.37 -13.08
CA ASP A 283 9.07 0.24 -11.63
C ASP A 283 7.96 -0.72 -11.21
N ALA A 284 6.78 -0.59 -11.81
CA ALA A 284 5.65 -1.48 -11.55
C ALA A 284 5.97 -2.94 -11.85
N GLN A 285 6.57 -3.24 -13.03
CA GLN A 285 6.86 -4.61 -13.43
C GLN A 285 7.98 -5.24 -12.61
N MET A 286 9.00 -4.47 -12.24
CA MET A 286 10.07 -4.96 -11.35
C MET A 286 9.50 -5.33 -9.98
N ASN A 287 8.68 -4.48 -9.38
CA ASN A 287 8.03 -4.78 -8.10
C ASN A 287 7.10 -5.99 -8.17
N ILE A 288 6.30 -6.13 -9.25
CA ILE A 288 5.43 -7.32 -9.44
C ILE A 288 6.28 -8.60 -9.56
N MET A 289 7.41 -8.54 -10.22
CA MET A 289 8.31 -9.69 -10.35
C MET A 289 8.91 -10.09 -9.01
N ASP A 290 9.41 -9.12 -8.26
CA ASP A 290 9.94 -9.34 -6.91
C ASP A 290 8.88 -9.93 -5.97
N MET A 291 7.66 -9.41 -5.99
CA MET A 291 6.54 -9.95 -5.22
C MET A 291 6.23 -11.39 -5.62
N ALA A 292 6.14 -11.67 -6.93
CA ALA A 292 5.82 -13.01 -7.42
C ALA A 292 6.90 -14.05 -7.06
N ILE A 293 8.16 -13.66 -7.01
CA ILE A 293 9.27 -14.50 -6.57
C ILE A 293 9.23 -14.71 -5.05
N ASN A 294 8.98 -13.63 -4.29
CA ASN A 294 9.01 -13.67 -2.83
C ASN A 294 7.82 -14.40 -2.21
N ASP A 295 6.64 -14.32 -2.83
CA ASP A 295 5.40 -14.95 -2.34
C ASP A 295 5.28 -16.43 -2.73
N ASP A 296 6.11 -16.88 -3.71
CA ASP A 296 6.07 -18.27 -4.19
C ASP A 296 6.50 -19.26 -3.12
N GLN A 297 5.76 -20.36 -3.00
CA GLN A 297 6.01 -21.43 -2.04
C GLN A 297 6.54 -22.72 -2.69
N GLU A 298 6.71 -22.75 -4.01
CA GLU A 298 7.22 -23.93 -4.71
C GLU A 298 8.71 -24.17 -4.34
N GLU A 299 9.08 -25.43 -4.23
CA GLU A 299 10.48 -25.82 -4.07
C GLU A 299 11.23 -25.73 -5.41
N GLY A 300 12.54 -25.43 -5.35
CA GLY A 300 13.41 -25.38 -6.52
C GLY A 300 13.58 -23.98 -7.12
N SER A 301 14.26 -23.93 -8.27
CA SER A 301 14.79 -22.70 -8.87
C SER A 301 13.76 -21.86 -9.63
N PHE A 302 12.52 -22.32 -9.77
CA PHE A 302 11.46 -21.61 -10.51
C PHE A 302 10.17 -21.52 -9.69
N THR A 303 9.43 -20.43 -9.91
CA THR A 303 8.06 -20.29 -9.39
C THR A 303 7.08 -21.14 -10.19
N ASN A 304 5.86 -21.32 -9.68
CA ASN A 304 4.75 -21.77 -10.53
C ASN A 304 4.40 -20.70 -11.59
N HIS A 305 3.53 -21.07 -12.56
CA HIS A 305 3.08 -20.16 -13.63
C HIS A 305 1.86 -19.30 -13.24
N HIS A 306 1.32 -19.48 -12.04
CA HIS A 306 0.17 -18.71 -11.53
C HIS A 306 0.60 -17.34 -10.96
N ASN A 307 1.28 -16.55 -11.79
CA ASN A 307 1.72 -15.20 -11.49
C ASN A 307 1.29 -14.23 -12.60
N TYR A 308 1.53 -12.93 -12.41
CA TYR A 308 1.18 -11.89 -13.38
C TYR A 308 1.73 -12.15 -14.80
N PHE A 309 2.95 -12.69 -14.90
CA PHE A 309 3.64 -12.94 -16.16
C PHE A 309 3.17 -14.23 -16.84
N ARG A 310 2.44 -15.11 -16.14
CA ARG A 310 1.95 -16.42 -16.64
C ARG A 310 3.04 -17.36 -17.14
N ILE A 311 4.23 -17.23 -16.59
CA ILE A 311 5.39 -18.10 -16.85
C ILE A 311 6.08 -18.45 -15.53
N PRO A 312 6.83 -19.56 -15.45
CA PRO A 312 7.73 -19.80 -14.33
C PRO A 312 8.84 -18.74 -14.30
N LEU A 313 9.06 -18.13 -13.13
CA LEU A 313 10.10 -17.12 -12.90
C LEU A 313 11.29 -17.76 -12.20
N TYR A 314 12.49 -17.41 -12.60
CA TYR A 314 13.73 -17.94 -12.02
C TYR A 314 14.03 -17.28 -10.67
N LYS A 315 14.20 -18.09 -9.62
CA LYS A 315 14.46 -17.66 -8.24
C LYS A 315 15.94 -17.66 -7.85
N GLY A 316 16.81 -18.20 -8.69
CA GLY A 316 18.23 -18.45 -8.40
C GLY A 316 18.56 -19.93 -8.27
N GLU A 317 19.87 -20.28 -8.22
CA GLU A 317 20.33 -21.66 -8.20
C GLU A 317 19.93 -22.42 -6.93
N ASP A 318 19.86 -21.72 -5.78
CA ASP A 318 19.58 -22.32 -4.47
C ASP A 318 18.10 -22.18 -4.03
N GLY A 319 17.23 -21.55 -4.85
CA GLY A 319 15.87 -21.24 -4.45
C GLY A 319 15.79 -20.37 -3.18
N THR A 320 16.90 -19.75 -2.79
CA THR A 320 16.99 -18.90 -1.60
C THR A 320 16.48 -17.50 -1.91
N LYS A 321 15.51 -17.11 -1.10
CA LYS A 321 14.93 -15.75 -1.06
C LYS A 321 15.92 -14.74 -0.53
#